data_15962f06d683a24fee468a53aa51d458
#
_entry.id   15962f06d683a24fee468a53aa51d458
#
_cell.length_a   1.000
_cell.length_b   1.000
_cell.length_c   1.000
_cell.angle_alpha   90.00
_cell.angle_beta   90.00
_cell.angle_gamma   90.00
#
_symmetry.space_group_name_H-M   'P 1'
#
loop_
_entity.id
_entity.type
_entity.pdbx_description
1 polymer ?
#
loop_
_entity_poly.entity_id
_entity_poly.type
_entity_poly.pdbx_seq_one_letter_code
_entity_poly.pdbx_strand_id
1 'polypeptide(L)'
;HDSVTGEISPAYLFVGVLSCSSFVYAELCRDMKSENFILCHVHAYEYFGGVTRLLVPDNLKAGVTKNTRYETSIPRAYQEMADYYDTAIVPARPKAPDDKPNAEASVKFATTWILAAVRNRRFFSFEEARDTVAEKLELLNDRPFKARKGCRRSAYEEEEREFMHPLPPAPYEPAIWRSAKVQNDYTIPDGLNRYSVPCDLIGECVDIRLTRDTVEIYFHGGRVASQVRLKKAQRDAVMEPGHMPE
;
A
#
# COMPACT_ATOMS: atom_id res chain seq x y z
N HIS A 1 14.73 19.40 -1.21
CA HIS A 1 15.91 20.02 -0.60
C HIS A 1 15.57 20.41 0.83
N ASP A 2 16.40 20.01 1.79
CA ASP A 2 16.32 20.55 3.14
C ASP A 2 16.84 22.01 3.13
N SER A 3 16.07 22.94 3.67
CA SER A 3 16.39 24.38 3.63
C SER A 3 17.57 24.75 4.55
N VAL A 4 17.89 23.91 5.54
CA VAL A 4 18.94 24.13 6.53
C VAL A 4 20.23 23.43 6.14
N THR A 5 20.14 22.14 5.75
CA THR A 5 21.31 21.31 5.44
C THR A 5 21.68 21.31 3.96
N GLY A 6 20.76 21.72 3.07
CA GLY A 6 20.92 21.62 1.61
C GLY A 6 20.83 20.18 1.09
N GLU A 7 20.53 19.20 1.94
CA GLU A 7 20.46 17.79 1.57
C GLU A 7 19.31 17.53 0.62
N ILE A 8 19.54 16.63 -0.35
CA ILE A 8 18.53 16.23 -1.35
C ILE A 8 17.98 14.87 -0.95
N SER A 9 16.71 14.83 -0.60
CA SER A 9 16.00 13.59 -0.35
C SER A 9 15.23 13.15 -1.59
N PRO A 10 15.28 11.86 -1.99
CA PRO A 10 14.47 11.35 -3.08
C PRO A 10 12.98 11.35 -2.69
N ALA A 11 12.13 11.53 -3.69
CA ALA A 11 10.68 11.35 -3.58
C ALA A 11 10.21 10.49 -4.75
N TYR A 12 9.19 9.70 -4.52
CA TYR A 12 8.64 8.75 -5.49
C TYR A 12 7.20 9.15 -5.81
N LEU A 13 6.81 9.01 -7.07
CA LEU A 13 5.45 9.30 -7.49
C LEU A 13 4.68 8.00 -7.67
N PHE A 14 3.65 7.80 -6.87
CA PHE A 14 2.63 6.78 -7.12
C PHE A 14 1.61 7.31 -8.13
N VAL A 15 1.17 6.47 -9.07
CA VAL A 15 0.13 6.81 -10.05
C VAL A 15 -0.80 5.62 -10.21
N GLY A 16 -2.09 5.84 -9.96
CA GLY A 16 -3.19 4.92 -10.24
C GLY A 16 -4.11 5.50 -11.30
N VAL A 17 -4.56 4.68 -12.26
CA VAL A 17 -5.43 5.11 -13.35
C VAL A 17 -6.60 4.15 -13.49
N LEU A 18 -7.81 4.68 -13.55
CA LEU A 18 -9.00 3.93 -13.92
C LEU A 18 -9.05 3.73 -15.44
N SER A 19 -9.30 2.52 -15.89
CA SER A 19 -9.06 2.13 -17.29
C SER A 19 -10.11 2.67 -18.27
N CYS A 20 -11.35 2.90 -17.82
CA CYS A 20 -12.45 3.36 -18.68
C CYS A 20 -12.39 4.89 -18.88
N SER A 21 -12.46 5.65 -17.81
CA SER A 21 -12.46 7.12 -17.81
C SER A 21 -11.07 7.74 -18.00
N SER A 22 -10.01 6.97 -17.77
CA SER A 22 -8.64 7.47 -17.58
C SER A 22 -8.52 8.44 -16.40
N PHE A 23 -9.42 8.36 -15.42
CA PHE A 23 -9.34 9.15 -14.21
C PHE A 23 -8.13 8.75 -13.39
N VAL A 24 -7.37 9.73 -12.91
CA VAL A 24 -6.04 9.55 -12.33
C VAL A 24 -6.04 9.88 -10.85
N TYR A 25 -5.37 9.06 -10.07
CA TYR A 25 -4.86 9.41 -8.75
C TYR A 25 -3.34 9.42 -8.77
N ALA A 26 -2.72 10.40 -8.09
CA ALA A 26 -1.28 10.44 -7.94
C ALA A 26 -0.89 11.11 -6.63
N GLU A 27 0.10 10.55 -5.94
CA GLU A 27 0.67 11.14 -4.74
C GLU A 27 2.18 10.90 -4.65
N LEU A 28 2.86 11.77 -3.87
CA LEU A 28 4.27 11.62 -3.55
C LEU A 28 4.46 10.73 -2.32
N CYS A 29 5.41 9.81 -2.42
CA CYS A 29 5.84 8.93 -1.34
C CYS A 29 7.30 9.21 -0.97
N ARG A 30 7.62 9.08 0.32
CA ARG A 30 9.01 9.23 0.81
C ARG A 30 9.87 8.03 0.46
N ASP A 31 9.25 6.85 0.33
CA ASP A 31 9.92 5.62 -0.09
C ASP A 31 8.95 4.68 -0.84
N MET A 32 9.50 3.62 -1.42
CA MET A 32 8.76 2.58 -2.16
C MET A 32 8.55 1.31 -1.34
N LYS A 33 8.54 1.40 -0.01
CA LYS A 33 8.29 0.24 0.85
C LYS A 33 6.86 -0.26 0.70
N SER A 34 6.66 -1.53 1.00
CA SER A 34 5.36 -2.20 0.87
C SER A 34 4.23 -1.48 1.62
N GLU A 35 4.52 -0.98 2.83
CA GLU A 35 3.55 -0.20 3.62
C GLU A 35 3.07 1.05 2.89
N ASN A 36 4.01 1.88 2.38
CA ASN A 36 3.67 3.10 1.66
C ASN A 36 2.97 2.79 0.34
N PHE A 37 3.39 1.73 -0.36
CA PHE A 37 2.73 1.28 -1.57
C PHE A 37 1.27 0.86 -1.32
N ILE A 38 1.01 0.14 -0.23
CA ILE A 38 -0.35 -0.24 0.18
C ILE A 38 -1.17 0.99 0.56
N LEU A 39 -0.58 1.93 1.35
CA LEU A 39 -1.25 3.18 1.72
C LEU A 39 -1.65 4.01 0.49
N CYS A 40 -0.80 4.08 -0.53
CA CYS A 40 -1.15 4.77 -1.77
C CYS A 40 -2.39 4.18 -2.46
N HIS A 41 -2.59 2.85 -2.39
CA HIS A 41 -3.81 2.23 -2.91
C HIS A 41 -5.03 2.57 -2.05
N VAL A 42 -4.88 2.58 -0.72
CA VAL A 42 -5.95 3.00 0.20
C VAL A 42 -6.39 4.43 -0.13
N HIS A 43 -5.44 5.37 -0.24
CA HIS A 43 -5.73 6.76 -0.59
C HIS A 43 -6.32 6.89 -2.00
N ALA A 44 -5.88 6.06 -2.96
CA ALA A 44 -6.47 6.05 -4.30
C ALA A 44 -7.94 5.64 -4.28
N TYR A 45 -8.32 4.61 -3.51
CA TYR A 45 -9.71 4.20 -3.36
C TYR A 45 -10.55 5.28 -2.66
N GLU A 46 -10.01 5.92 -1.63
CA GLU A 46 -10.67 7.07 -0.98
C GLU A 46 -10.90 8.23 -1.96
N TYR A 47 -9.88 8.57 -2.76
CA TYR A 47 -9.98 9.62 -3.77
C TYR A 47 -11.00 9.28 -4.86
N PHE A 48 -11.05 8.06 -5.33
CA PHE A 48 -12.04 7.60 -6.29
C PHE A 48 -13.45 7.49 -5.67
N GLY A 49 -13.55 7.40 -4.35
CA GLY A 49 -14.82 7.18 -3.65
C GLY A 49 -15.40 5.79 -3.87
N GLY A 50 -14.55 4.81 -4.18
CA GLY A 50 -14.94 3.42 -4.44
C GLY A 50 -13.75 2.53 -4.75
N VAL A 51 -14.00 1.23 -4.85
CA VAL A 51 -12.98 0.20 -5.08
C VAL A 51 -13.17 -0.44 -6.44
N THR A 52 -12.08 -0.64 -7.17
CA THR A 52 -12.09 -1.36 -8.45
C THR A 52 -12.18 -2.87 -8.22
N ARG A 53 -12.89 -3.59 -9.10
CA ARG A 53 -12.96 -5.07 -9.05
C ARG A 53 -11.60 -5.72 -9.33
N LEU A 54 -10.80 -5.09 -10.18
CA LEU A 54 -9.48 -5.59 -10.56
C LEU A 54 -8.43 -4.54 -10.27
N LEU A 55 -7.32 -4.98 -9.70
CA LEU A 55 -6.13 -4.19 -9.44
C LEU A 55 -4.96 -4.78 -10.22
N VAL A 56 -4.39 -3.99 -11.10
CA VAL A 56 -3.34 -4.44 -12.01
C VAL A 56 -2.07 -3.62 -11.78
N PRO A 57 -1.19 -4.07 -10.87
CA PRO A 57 0.08 -3.41 -10.62
C PRO A 57 1.04 -3.64 -11.78
N ASP A 58 1.76 -2.58 -12.21
CA ASP A 58 2.75 -2.65 -13.29
C ASP A 58 4.02 -3.40 -12.86
N ASN A 59 4.37 -3.39 -11.60
CA ASN A 59 5.58 -4.07 -11.13
C ASN A 59 5.50 -4.44 -9.65
N LEU A 60 5.25 -5.71 -9.36
CA LEU A 60 5.27 -6.25 -7.99
C LEU A 60 6.68 -6.33 -7.36
N LYS A 61 7.73 -5.82 -8.04
CA LYS A 61 9.11 -5.85 -7.51
C LYS A 61 9.29 -5.07 -6.21
N ALA A 62 8.43 -4.14 -5.86
CA ALA A 62 8.46 -3.44 -4.59
C ALA A 62 8.14 -4.33 -3.37
N GLY A 63 7.72 -5.58 -3.59
CA GLY A 63 7.37 -6.54 -2.52
C GLY A 63 7.90 -7.96 -2.72
N VAL A 64 8.64 -8.26 -3.79
CA VAL A 64 9.04 -9.65 -4.10
C VAL A 64 10.34 -10.03 -3.40
N THR A 65 10.26 -10.91 -2.44
CA THR A 65 11.40 -11.50 -1.71
C THR A 65 11.97 -12.75 -2.39
N LYS A 66 11.77 -13.02 -3.64
CA LYS A 66 12.51 -13.98 -4.51
C LYS A 66 11.75 -14.23 -5.79
N ASN A 67 12.36 -13.93 -6.94
CA ASN A 67 11.87 -14.38 -8.24
C ASN A 67 12.35 -15.82 -8.48
N THR A 68 11.47 -16.78 -8.42
CA THR A 68 11.58 -17.99 -9.20
C THR A 68 10.86 -17.79 -10.53
N ARG A 69 11.39 -18.36 -11.61
CA ARG A 69 11.03 -18.12 -13.02
C ARG A 69 9.57 -18.42 -13.39
N TYR A 70 8.74 -18.91 -12.44
CA TYR A 70 7.41 -19.49 -12.70
C TYR A 70 6.29 -19.05 -11.72
N GLU A 71 6.59 -18.33 -10.63
CA GLU A 71 5.56 -17.86 -9.71
C GLU A 71 5.82 -16.41 -9.29
N THR A 72 4.90 -15.52 -9.66
CA THR A 72 4.83 -14.16 -9.13
C THR A 72 4.09 -14.24 -7.80
N SER A 73 4.81 -14.41 -6.68
CA SER A 73 4.16 -14.40 -5.37
C SER A 73 3.77 -12.98 -5.00
N ILE A 74 2.48 -12.76 -4.80
CA ILE A 74 1.94 -11.50 -4.26
C ILE A 74 2.32 -11.43 -2.79
N PRO A 75 2.92 -10.31 -2.30
CA PRO A 75 3.20 -10.16 -0.88
C PRO A 75 1.95 -10.32 -0.03
N ARG A 76 2.04 -11.05 1.09
CA ARG A 76 0.90 -11.35 1.97
C ARG A 76 0.14 -10.09 2.40
N ALA A 77 0.87 -9.02 2.78
CA ALA A 77 0.24 -7.75 3.17
C ALA A 77 -0.55 -7.08 2.02
N TYR A 78 -0.08 -7.24 0.78
CA TYR A 78 -0.75 -6.69 -0.38
C TYR A 78 -2.00 -7.51 -0.74
N GLN A 79 -1.91 -8.84 -0.64
CA GLN A 79 -3.08 -9.71 -0.80
C GLN A 79 -4.13 -9.44 0.29
N GLU A 80 -3.72 -9.26 1.54
CA GLU A 80 -4.61 -8.93 2.65
C GLU A 80 -5.36 -7.60 2.40
N MET A 81 -4.68 -6.58 1.87
CA MET A 81 -5.33 -5.33 1.46
C MET A 81 -6.37 -5.57 0.35
N ALA A 82 -6.02 -6.39 -0.64
CA ALA A 82 -6.93 -6.72 -1.73
C ALA A 82 -8.17 -7.49 -1.25
N ASP A 83 -7.97 -8.45 -0.36
CA ASP A 83 -9.06 -9.22 0.27
C ASP A 83 -9.97 -8.31 1.11
N TYR A 84 -9.38 -7.34 1.85
CA TYR A 84 -10.14 -6.38 2.64
C TYR A 84 -11.06 -5.49 1.79
N TYR A 85 -10.59 -5.10 0.61
CA TYR A 85 -11.35 -4.26 -0.33
C TYR A 85 -12.18 -5.06 -1.33
N ASP A 86 -12.18 -6.38 -1.28
CA ASP A 86 -12.85 -7.26 -2.25
C ASP A 86 -12.43 -6.94 -3.70
N THR A 87 -11.12 -6.76 -3.91
CA THR A 87 -10.52 -6.52 -5.22
C THR A 87 -9.55 -7.65 -5.58
N ALA A 88 -9.55 -8.09 -6.83
CA ALA A 88 -8.65 -9.13 -7.30
C ALA A 88 -7.36 -8.52 -7.87
N ILE A 89 -6.19 -8.95 -7.35
CA ILE A 89 -4.91 -8.58 -7.91
C ILE A 89 -4.62 -9.44 -9.15
N VAL A 90 -4.46 -8.79 -10.30
CA VAL A 90 -4.08 -9.45 -11.55
C VAL A 90 -2.67 -9.00 -11.92
N PRO A 91 -1.64 -9.82 -11.68
CA PRO A 91 -0.27 -9.47 -12.08
C PRO A 91 -0.18 -9.21 -13.57
N ALA A 92 0.49 -8.13 -13.96
CA ALA A 92 0.77 -7.87 -15.38
C ALA A 92 1.61 -9.02 -15.96
N ARG A 93 1.16 -9.60 -17.06
CA ARG A 93 1.93 -10.65 -17.76
C ARG A 93 3.24 -10.07 -18.28
N PRO A 94 4.40 -10.68 -17.97
CA PRO A 94 5.65 -10.26 -18.59
C PRO A 94 5.55 -10.42 -20.11
N LYS A 95 5.80 -9.35 -20.87
CA LYS A 95 5.86 -9.35 -22.35
C LYS A 95 4.52 -9.53 -23.11
N ALA A 96 3.39 -9.15 -22.56
CA ALA A 96 2.13 -9.03 -23.32
C ALA A 96 1.72 -7.54 -23.44
N PRO A 97 2.31 -6.77 -24.37
CA PRO A 97 1.99 -5.34 -24.56
C PRO A 97 0.55 -5.12 -25.05
N ASP A 98 -0.09 -6.16 -25.60
CA ASP A 98 -1.42 -6.04 -26.21
C ASP A 98 -2.58 -6.08 -25.20
N ASP A 99 -2.33 -6.48 -23.95
CA ASP A 99 -3.41 -6.60 -22.95
C ASP A 99 -3.86 -5.25 -22.36
N LYS A 100 -3.04 -4.15 -22.47
CA LYS A 100 -3.31 -2.87 -21.79
C LYS A 100 -2.77 -1.60 -22.48
N PRO A 101 -2.86 -1.41 -23.79
CA PRO A 101 -2.24 -0.25 -24.43
C PRO A 101 -2.80 1.08 -23.91
N ASN A 102 -4.07 1.13 -23.51
CA ASN A 102 -4.72 2.35 -23.02
C ASN A 102 -4.33 2.69 -21.57
N ALA A 103 -4.24 1.70 -20.68
CA ALA A 103 -3.89 1.91 -19.27
C ALA A 103 -2.42 2.34 -19.13
N GLU A 104 -1.49 1.65 -19.79
CA GLU A 104 -0.06 2.00 -19.79
C GLU A 104 0.19 3.39 -20.40
N ALA A 105 -0.48 3.69 -21.51
CA ALA A 105 -0.40 5.02 -22.14
C ALA A 105 -0.93 6.11 -21.20
N SER A 106 -2.02 5.84 -20.47
CA SER A 106 -2.62 6.77 -19.52
C SER A 106 -1.73 7.00 -18.32
N VAL A 107 -1.14 5.95 -17.74
CA VAL A 107 -0.16 6.06 -16.63
C VAL A 107 1.07 6.85 -17.08
N LYS A 108 1.65 6.51 -18.25
CA LYS A 108 2.80 7.22 -18.81
C LYS A 108 2.50 8.69 -19.06
N PHE A 109 1.31 8.99 -19.61
CA PHE A 109 0.88 10.36 -19.85
C PHE A 109 0.73 11.13 -18.53
N ALA A 110 0.04 10.57 -17.52
CA ALA A 110 -0.15 11.19 -16.22
C ALA A 110 1.18 11.46 -15.51
N THR A 111 2.06 10.45 -15.48
CA THR A 111 3.40 10.57 -14.90
C THR A 111 4.19 11.69 -15.60
N THR A 112 4.20 11.69 -16.95
CA THR A 112 4.93 12.71 -17.73
C THR A 112 4.36 14.11 -17.49
N TRP A 113 3.03 14.24 -17.44
CA TRP A 113 2.35 15.51 -17.18
C TRP A 113 2.73 16.09 -15.82
N ILE A 114 2.61 15.28 -14.75
CA ILE A 114 2.89 15.72 -13.38
C ILE A 114 4.38 16.04 -13.24
N LEU A 115 5.28 15.15 -13.69
CA LEU A 115 6.72 15.38 -13.58
C LEU A 115 7.18 16.57 -14.40
N ALA A 116 6.62 16.80 -15.60
CA ALA A 116 6.94 17.99 -16.41
C ALA A 116 6.56 19.28 -15.72
N ALA A 117 5.45 19.29 -14.98
CA ALA A 117 4.98 20.47 -14.23
C ALA A 117 5.89 20.82 -13.02
N VAL A 118 6.57 19.82 -12.44
CA VAL A 118 7.39 20.01 -11.22
C VAL A 118 8.89 19.96 -11.47
N ARG A 119 9.39 19.47 -12.62
CA ARG A 119 10.81 19.19 -12.89
C ARG A 119 11.76 20.39 -12.74
N ASN A 120 11.26 21.61 -12.96
CA ASN A 120 12.07 22.84 -12.87
C ASN A 120 11.87 23.58 -11.53
N ARG A 121 11.09 22.99 -10.61
CA ARG A 121 10.83 23.58 -9.29
C ARG A 121 11.77 22.95 -8.26
N ARG A 122 12.21 23.77 -7.31
CA ARG A 122 12.87 23.31 -6.10
C ARG A 122 11.87 23.40 -4.96
N PHE A 123 11.72 22.31 -4.24
CA PHE A 123 10.85 22.22 -3.07
C PHE A 123 11.70 22.18 -1.83
N PHE A 124 11.33 22.93 -0.82
CA PHE A 124 12.04 23.01 0.46
C PHE A 124 11.36 22.20 1.56
N SER A 125 10.17 21.66 1.28
CA SER A 125 9.50 20.66 2.13
C SER A 125 8.87 19.58 1.28
N PHE A 126 8.63 18.42 1.89
CA PHE A 126 7.90 17.32 1.25
C PHE A 126 6.43 17.69 1.05
N GLU A 127 5.87 18.39 2.02
CA GLU A 127 4.47 18.86 2.03
C GLU A 127 4.21 19.81 0.86
N GLU A 128 5.10 20.79 0.62
CA GLU A 128 5.00 21.69 -0.54
C GLU A 128 5.00 20.93 -1.87
N ALA A 129 5.88 19.93 -1.99
CA ALA A 129 5.94 19.10 -3.20
C ALA A 129 4.67 18.28 -3.38
N ARG A 130 4.15 17.68 -2.30
CA ARG A 130 2.93 16.89 -2.28
C ARG A 130 1.72 17.74 -2.69
N ASP A 131 1.55 18.91 -2.11
CA ASP A 131 0.43 19.81 -2.39
C ASP A 131 0.49 20.30 -3.84
N THR A 132 1.70 20.56 -4.37
CA THR A 132 1.88 20.88 -5.79
C THR A 132 1.46 19.71 -6.69
N VAL A 133 1.81 18.47 -6.36
CA VAL A 133 1.39 17.30 -7.13
C VAL A 133 -0.12 17.14 -7.09
N ALA A 134 -0.75 17.33 -5.93
CA ALA A 134 -2.22 17.29 -5.79
C ALA A 134 -2.90 18.37 -6.65
N GLU A 135 -2.40 19.61 -6.65
CA GLU A 135 -2.90 20.65 -7.55
C GLU A 135 -2.81 20.27 -9.03
N LYS A 136 -1.66 19.69 -9.45
CA LYS A 136 -1.46 19.27 -10.84
C LYS A 136 -2.31 18.06 -11.23
N LEU A 137 -2.60 17.19 -10.28
CA LEU A 137 -3.53 16.07 -10.45
C LEU A 137 -4.94 16.58 -10.76
N GLU A 138 -5.46 17.55 -9.98
CA GLU A 138 -6.78 18.13 -10.23
C GLU A 138 -6.86 18.78 -11.62
N LEU A 139 -5.87 19.59 -11.97
CA LEU A 139 -5.79 20.21 -13.31
C LEU A 139 -5.71 19.15 -14.43
N LEU A 140 -5.09 18.01 -14.20
CA LEU A 140 -5.04 16.90 -15.17
C LEU A 140 -6.42 16.26 -15.35
N ASN A 141 -7.11 16.00 -14.25
CA ASN A 141 -8.40 15.34 -14.26
C ASN A 141 -9.52 16.24 -14.85
N ASP A 142 -9.41 17.54 -14.68
CA ASP A 142 -10.36 18.53 -15.22
C ASP A 142 -10.00 18.99 -16.63
N ARG A 143 -8.84 18.58 -17.15
CA ARG A 143 -8.43 18.96 -18.51
C ARG A 143 -9.34 18.34 -19.58
N PRO A 144 -9.90 19.14 -20.50
CA PRO A 144 -10.72 18.64 -21.60
C PRO A 144 -9.98 17.61 -22.45
N PHE A 145 -10.68 16.57 -22.86
CA PHE A 145 -10.17 15.61 -23.83
C PHE A 145 -9.98 16.29 -25.21
N LYS A 146 -9.00 15.79 -25.98
CA LYS A 146 -8.77 16.26 -27.35
C LYS A 146 -9.73 15.65 -28.36
N ALA A 147 -10.11 14.38 -28.16
CA ALA A 147 -10.82 13.57 -29.15
C ALA A 147 -12.30 13.32 -28.80
N ARG A 148 -12.74 13.64 -27.58
CA ARG A 148 -14.12 13.49 -27.11
C ARG A 148 -14.53 14.65 -26.21
N LYS A 149 -15.84 14.83 -25.99
CA LYS A 149 -16.34 15.82 -25.03
C LYS A 149 -16.02 15.42 -23.59
N GLY A 150 -15.98 16.41 -22.69
CA GLY A 150 -15.74 16.21 -21.27
C GLY A 150 -14.27 16.14 -20.89
N CYS A 151 -14.02 15.70 -19.69
CA CYS A 151 -12.72 15.52 -19.06
C CYS A 151 -12.69 14.16 -18.36
N ARG A 152 -11.55 13.80 -17.74
CA ARG A 152 -11.42 12.53 -17.01
C ARG A 152 -12.42 12.42 -15.87
N ARG A 153 -12.62 13.51 -15.12
CA ARG A 153 -13.57 13.55 -14.01
C ARG A 153 -15.00 13.32 -14.48
N SER A 154 -15.45 14.04 -15.51
CA SER A 154 -16.82 13.85 -16.02
C SER A 154 -17.03 12.46 -16.59
N ALA A 155 -16.04 11.91 -17.29
CA ALA A 155 -16.09 10.54 -17.78
C ALA A 155 -16.15 9.49 -16.65
N TYR A 156 -15.41 9.73 -15.56
CA TYR A 156 -15.51 8.87 -14.37
C TYR A 156 -16.91 8.90 -13.77
N GLU A 157 -17.47 10.07 -13.56
CA GLU A 157 -18.79 10.25 -12.93
C GLU A 157 -19.92 9.67 -13.78
N GLU A 158 -19.83 9.79 -15.11
CA GLU A 158 -20.85 9.36 -16.05
C GLU A 158 -20.73 7.87 -16.47
N GLU A 159 -19.50 7.34 -16.57
CA GLU A 159 -19.26 6.07 -17.25
C GLU A 159 -18.72 4.96 -16.30
N GLU A 160 -18.09 5.30 -15.15
CA GLU A 160 -17.33 4.32 -14.38
C GLU A 160 -17.70 4.25 -12.89
N ARG A 161 -18.14 5.36 -12.29
CA ARG A 161 -18.41 5.44 -10.86
C ARG A 161 -19.45 4.42 -10.36
N GLU A 162 -20.51 4.17 -11.12
CA GLU A 162 -21.58 3.23 -10.73
C GLU A 162 -21.10 1.78 -10.65
N PHE A 163 -19.98 1.44 -11.32
CA PHE A 163 -19.41 0.09 -11.33
C PHE A 163 -18.38 -0.14 -10.23
N MET A 164 -18.04 0.90 -9.46
CA MET A 164 -17.14 0.78 -8.32
C MET A 164 -17.83 0.09 -7.14
N HIS A 165 -17.12 -0.78 -6.42
CA HIS A 165 -17.59 -1.29 -5.15
C HIS A 165 -17.58 -0.18 -4.09
N PRO A 166 -18.52 -0.17 -3.13
CA PRO A 166 -18.52 0.82 -2.06
C PRO A 166 -17.27 0.67 -1.18
N LEU A 167 -16.80 1.79 -0.65
CA LEU A 167 -15.73 1.77 0.34
C LEU A 167 -16.20 1.07 1.63
N PRO A 168 -15.33 0.30 2.29
CA PRO A 168 -15.63 -0.22 3.62
C PRO A 168 -15.75 0.92 4.63
N PRO A 169 -16.40 0.67 5.80
CA PRO A 169 -16.63 1.71 6.82
C PRO A 169 -15.36 2.35 7.40
N ALA A 170 -14.25 1.65 7.34
CA ALA A 170 -12.94 2.15 7.77
C ALA A 170 -11.89 1.84 6.69
N PRO A 171 -10.83 2.66 6.56
CA PRO A 171 -9.73 2.35 5.67
C PRO A 171 -8.93 1.14 6.17
N TYR A 172 -8.32 0.40 5.25
CA TYR A 172 -7.40 -0.69 5.60
C TYR A 172 -6.16 -0.14 6.31
N GLU A 173 -5.81 -0.77 7.43
CA GLU A 173 -4.58 -0.47 8.14
C GLU A 173 -3.46 -1.41 7.66
N PRO A 174 -2.39 -0.89 7.02
CA PRO A 174 -1.30 -1.71 6.57
C PRO A 174 -0.62 -2.48 7.70
N ALA A 175 -0.30 -3.74 7.44
CA ALA A 175 0.38 -4.60 8.37
C ALA A 175 1.71 -5.09 7.82
N ILE A 176 2.68 -5.28 8.73
CA ILE A 176 3.95 -5.95 8.44
C ILE A 176 3.82 -7.38 8.90
N TRP A 177 4.04 -8.34 8.00
CA TRP A 177 4.10 -9.75 8.32
C TRP A 177 5.53 -10.20 8.55
N ARG A 178 5.76 -10.92 9.64
CA ARG A 178 7.03 -11.53 10.01
C ARG A 178 6.78 -12.93 10.54
N SER A 179 7.82 -13.78 10.55
CA SER A 179 7.78 -15.06 11.26
C SER A 179 8.85 -15.05 12.33
N ALA A 180 8.56 -15.64 13.48
CA ALA A 180 9.50 -15.81 14.56
C ALA A 180 9.32 -17.16 15.23
N LYS A 181 10.42 -17.70 15.78
CA LYS A 181 10.38 -18.86 16.65
C LYS A 181 10.04 -18.42 18.06
N VAL A 182 9.08 -19.08 18.69
CA VAL A 182 8.70 -18.82 20.09
C VAL A 182 9.88 -19.24 21.00
N GLN A 183 10.27 -18.32 21.88
CA GLN A 183 11.38 -18.51 22.79
C GLN A 183 10.97 -19.39 23.99
N ASN A 184 11.98 -19.86 24.79
CA ASN A 184 11.73 -20.70 25.97
C ASN A 184 10.93 -19.98 27.06
N ASP A 185 10.90 -18.65 27.03
CA ASP A 185 10.10 -17.79 27.91
C ASP A 185 8.71 -17.49 27.31
N TYR A 186 8.23 -18.32 26.37
CA TYR A 186 6.98 -18.21 25.64
C TYR A 186 6.71 -16.79 25.08
N THR A 187 7.79 -16.13 24.60
CA THR A 187 7.67 -14.81 23.96
C THR A 187 8.14 -14.81 22.52
N ILE A 188 7.67 -13.82 21.78
CA ILE A 188 8.17 -13.45 20.43
C ILE A 188 8.58 -11.98 20.41
N PRO A 189 9.62 -11.59 19.62
CA PRO A 189 10.01 -10.21 19.44
C PRO A 189 9.25 -9.55 18.28
N ASP A 190 8.82 -8.29 18.44
CA ASP A 190 8.36 -7.45 17.33
C ASP A 190 9.48 -6.59 16.71
N GLY A 191 10.70 -6.67 17.26
CA GLY A 191 11.89 -5.87 16.93
C GLY A 191 12.14 -4.74 17.92
N LEU A 192 11.18 -4.37 18.74
CA LEU A 192 11.31 -3.36 19.80
C LEU A 192 11.03 -3.96 21.17
N ASN A 193 9.99 -4.77 21.29
CA ASN A 193 9.49 -5.37 22.52
C ASN A 193 9.30 -6.88 22.35
N ARG A 194 8.99 -7.58 23.43
CA ARG A 194 8.65 -8.99 23.43
C ARG A 194 7.20 -9.17 23.92
N TYR A 195 6.49 -10.12 23.33
CA TYR A 195 5.07 -10.39 23.61
C TYR A 195 4.87 -11.85 23.88
N SER A 196 4.10 -12.18 24.91
CA SER A 196 3.81 -13.56 25.25
C SER A 196 2.88 -14.22 24.25
N VAL A 197 3.05 -15.52 24.09
CA VAL A 197 2.18 -16.42 23.34
C VAL A 197 1.84 -17.63 24.21
N PRO A 198 0.82 -18.44 23.90
CA PRO A 198 0.53 -19.65 24.64
C PRO A 198 1.77 -20.53 24.80
N CYS A 199 2.03 -21.00 26.03
CA CYS A 199 3.27 -21.71 26.37
C CYS A 199 3.44 -23.05 25.64
N ASP A 200 2.37 -23.67 25.17
CA ASP A 200 2.39 -24.89 24.36
C ASP A 200 3.01 -24.69 22.95
N LEU A 201 3.19 -23.44 22.55
CA LEU A 201 3.85 -23.08 21.29
C LEU A 201 5.37 -22.86 21.40
N ILE A 202 5.99 -23.11 22.56
CA ILE A 202 7.45 -22.99 22.74
C ILE A 202 8.18 -23.83 21.69
N GLY A 203 9.11 -23.18 20.98
CA GLY A 203 9.91 -23.84 19.93
C GLY A 203 9.24 -23.88 18.55
N GLU A 204 7.94 -23.58 18.45
CA GLU A 204 7.22 -23.50 17.20
C GLU A 204 7.51 -22.18 16.45
N CYS A 205 7.28 -22.18 15.13
CA CYS A 205 7.34 -20.97 14.32
C CYS A 205 5.93 -20.39 14.17
N VAL A 206 5.78 -19.13 14.51
CA VAL A 206 4.51 -18.39 14.42
C VAL A 206 4.64 -17.22 13.44
N ASP A 207 3.53 -16.87 12.81
CA ASP A 207 3.44 -15.65 12.01
C ASP A 207 2.98 -14.48 12.88
N ILE A 208 3.63 -13.34 12.71
CA ILE A 208 3.37 -12.11 13.46
C ILE A 208 2.85 -11.08 12.47
N ARG A 209 1.66 -10.56 12.72
CA ARG A 209 1.06 -9.43 12.03
C ARG A 209 1.20 -8.18 12.88
N LEU A 210 1.95 -7.22 12.41
CA LEU A 210 2.23 -5.97 13.10
C LEU A 210 1.50 -4.83 12.38
N THR A 211 0.54 -4.21 13.06
CA THR A 211 -0.04 -2.94 12.64
C THR A 211 0.63 -1.79 13.40
N ARG A 212 0.10 -0.59 13.25
CA ARG A 212 0.54 0.56 14.03
C ARG A 212 0.35 0.34 15.53
N ASP A 213 -0.79 -0.25 15.92
CA ASP A 213 -1.26 -0.27 17.30
C ASP A 213 -1.45 -1.70 17.86
N THR A 214 -1.31 -2.75 17.03
CA THR A 214 -1.53 -4.13 17.45
C THR A 214 -0.40 -5.07 17.03
N VAL A 215 -0.19 -6.11 17.85
CA VAL A 215 0.61 -7.30 17.56
C VAL A 215 -0.33 -8.49 17.61
N GLU A 216 -0.56 -9.10 16.45
CA GLU A 216 -1.36 -10.31 16.34
C GLU A 216 -0.45 -11.48 15.97
N ILE A 217 -0.67 -12.62 16.61
CA ILE A 217 0.16 -13.81 16.43
C ILE A 217 -0.72 -14.93 15.92
N TYR A 218 -0.24 -15.60 14.86
CA TYR A 218 -0.95 -16.67 14.16
C TYR A 218 -0.12 -17.94 14.14
N PHE A 219 -0.78 -19.07 14.40
CA PHE A 219 -0.21 -20.40 14.27
C PHE A 219 -1.11 -21.24 13.37
N HIS A 220 -0.52 -21.83 12.30
CA HIS A 220 -1.26 -22.57 11.27
C HIS A 220 -2.49 -21.81 10.70
N GLY A 221 -2.37 -20.48 10.55
CA GLY A 221 -3.43 -19.62 10.03
C GLY A 221 -4.48 -19.21 11.07
N GLY A 222 -4.49 -19.80 12.27
CA GLY A 222 -5.36 -19.39 13.39
C GLY A 222 -4.71 -18.30 14.24
N ARG A 223 -5.45 -17.26 14.63
CA ARG A 223 -4.96 -16.24 15.56
C ARG A 223 -4.92 -16.80 16.99
N VAL A 224 -3.74 -16.87 17.57
CA VAL A 224 -3.50 -17.42 18.92
C VAL A 224 -3.30 -16.34 19.99
N ALA A 225 -2.90 -15.12 19.59
CA ALA A 225 -2.79 -13.99 20.51
C ALA A 225 -3.02 -12.66 19.78
N SER A 226 -3.47 -11.63 20.50
CA SER A 226 -3.64 -10.26 20.03
C SER A 226 -3.37 -9.30 21.17
N GLN A 227 -2.36 -8.45 21.03
CA GLN A 227 -1.91 -7.55 22.09
C GLN A 227 -1.70 -6.13 21.55
N VAL A 228 -1.77 -5.13 22.43
CA VAL A 228 -1.46 -3.74 22.06
C VAL A 228 0.03 -3.60 21.81
N ARG A 229 0.38 -3.03 20.67
CA ARG A 229 1.77 -2.77 20.29
C ARG A 229 2.33 -1.57 21.04
N LEU A 230 3.38 -1.80 21.82
CA LEU A 230 4.05 -0.75 22.56
C LEU A 230 4.98 0.06 21.64
N LYS A 231 4.86 1.39 21.72
CA LYS A 231 5.65 2.33 20.89
C LYS A 231 7.02 2.66 21.48
N LYS A 232 7.24 2.30 22.74
CA LYS A 232 8.50 2.50 23.44
C LYS A 232 9.07 1.16 23.86
N ALA A 233 10.39 1.02 23.77
CA ALA A 233 11.07 -0.16 24.25
C ALA A 233 10.83 -0.36 25.75
N GLN A 234 10.48 -1.57 26.15
CA GLN A 234 10.35 -1.98 27.54
C GLN A 234 11.38 -3.07 27.85
N ARG A 235 11.83 -3.11 29.12
CA ARG A 235 12.77 -4.13 29.60
C ARG A 235 12.09 -5.50 29.68
N ASP A 236 10.88 -5.51 30.18
CA ASP A 236 10.12 -6.73 30.41
C ASP A 236 9.19 -7.03 29.22
N ALA A 237 8.92 -8.32 29.00
CA ALA A 237 7.96 -8.73 27.98
C ALA A 237 6.53 -8.34 28.39
N VAL A 238 5.70 -8.07 27.38
CA VAL A 238 4.25 -7.91 27.58
C VAL A 238 3.67 -9.31 27.80
N MET A 239 3.23 -9.57 29.02
CA MET A 239 2.74 -10.88 29.45
C MET A 239 1.23 -10.89 29.55
N GLU A 240 0.60 -11.87 28.93
CA GLU A 240 -0.83 -12.16 29.09
C GLU A 240 -0.99 -13.36 30.03
N PRO A 241 -1.77 -13.23 31.13
CA PRO A 241 -1.87 -14.31 32.15
C PRO A 241 -2.34 -15.65 31.57
N GLY A 242 -3.23 -15.63 30.57
CA GLY A 242 -3.72 -16.85 29.91
C GLY A 242 -2.70 -17.60 29.07
N HIS A 243 -1.51 -17.05 28.88
CA HIS A 243 -0.42 -17.70 28.14
C HIS A 243 0.55 -18.48 29.03
N MET A 244 0.44 -18.33 30.35
CA MET A 244 1.34 -18.98 31.32
C MET A 244 0.95 -20.45 31.49
N PRO A 245 1.92 -21.33 31.78
CA PRO A 245 1.61 -22.70 32.17
C PRO A 245 0.83 -22.69 33.50
N GLU A 246 -0.09 -23.63 33.68
CA GLU A 246 -0.82 -23.88 34.93
C GLU A 246 0.12 -24.34 36.05
#